data_d485072fd81f1a7def5c22643ef2cf60
#
_entry.id   d485072fd81f1a7def5c22643ef2cf60
#
_cell.length_a   1.000
_cell.length_b   1.000
_cell.length_c   1.000
_cell.angle_alpha   90.00
_cell.angle_beta   90.00
_cell.angle_gamma   90.00
#
_symmetry.space_group_name_H-M   'P 1'
#
loop_
_entity.id
_entity.type
_entity.pdbx_description
1 polymer ?
#
loop_
_entity_poly.entity_id
_entity_poly.type
_entity_poly.pdbx_seq_one_letter_code
_entity_poly.pdbx_strand_id
1 'polypeptide(L)'
;MASRVELANWALDKVGEQPIIDLSDPQKGARVINRLFDKVRDRELRARKWSFSIKRVQLAPDVDVPVYGYGSQFTLPTDCLRVLSIFNFDIGPNMSDYNSGMSQTYVIEGRKILYGRPIPGGPPPSLPMPLRYIAKIDDTTQWDASFCEVFACRLAMEIAESITQSDSKFQKVAAQYQDALGAAKRANALELPSDTIADDTWVFGRLRG
;
A
#
# COMPACT_ATOMS: atom_id res chain seq x y z
N MET A 1 6.88 5.92 -20.00
CA MET A 1 7.32 5.39 -18.69
C MET A 1 8.21 6.44 -18.06
N ALA A 2 7.87 6.92 -16.88
CA ALA A 2 8.57 8.06 -16.30
C ALA A 2 9.80 7.61 -15.49
N SER A 3 10.93 8.26 -15.68
CA SER A 3 12.12 8.09 -14.87
C SER A 3 11.99 8.81 -13.52
N ARG A 4 12.84 8.47 -12.54
CA ARG A 4 12.88 9.19 -11.25
C ARG A 4 13.12 10.69 -11.42
N VAL A 5 13.98 11.08 -12.38
CA VAL A 5 14.30 12.48 -12.67
C VAL A 5 13.11 13.18 -13.32
N GLU A 6 12.41 12.53 -14.25
CA GLU A 6 11.19 13.09 -14.85
C GLU A 6 10.10 13.33 -13.81
N LEU A 7 9.87 12.39 -12.90
CA LEU A 7 8.90 12.56 -11.80
C LEU A 7 9.31 13.69 -10.85
N ALA A 8 10.60 13.82 -10.57
CA ALA A 8 11.15 14.91 -9.77
C ALA A 8 10.94 16.27 -10.46
N ASN A 9 11.23 16.35 -11.75
CA ASN A 9 11.02 17.57 -12.54
C ASN A 9 9.54 17.91 -12.64
N TRP A 10 8.68 16.94 -12.82
CA TRP A 10 7.24 17.16 -12.81
C TRP A 10 6.76 17.76 -11.47
N ALA A 11 7.33 17.30 -10.33
CA ALA A 11 7.03 17.90 -9.04
C ALA A 11 7.59 19.32 -8.89
N LEU A 12 8.80 19.59 -9.42
CA LEU A 12 9.40 20.93 -9.42
C LEU A 12 8.60 21.93 -10.28
N ASP A 13 8.14 21.52 -11.45
CA ASP A 13 7.30 22.34 -12.32
C ASP A 13 6.01 22.77 -11.63
N LYS A 14 5.38 21.88 -10.84
CA LYS A 14 4.16 22.20 -10.09
C LYS A 14 4.37 23.29 -9.03
N VAL A 15 5.56 23.40 -8.47
CA VAL A 15 5.92 24.45 -7.50
C VAL A 15 6.60 25.67 -8.16
N GLY A 16 6.86 25.60 -9.48
CA GLY A 16 7.46 26.68 -10.25
C GLY A 16 8.95 26.85 -9.95
N GLU A 17 9.66 25.74 -9.82
CA GLU A 17 11.11 25.67 -9.64
C GLU A 17 11.81 25.17 -10.91
N GLN A 18 13.12 25.41 -11.00
CA GLN A 18 13.90 24.96 -12.16
C GLN A 18 14.07 23.43 -12.16
N PRO A 19 14.04 22.81 -13.35
CA PRO A 19 14.29 21.38 -13.49
C PRO A 19 15.72 21.02 -13.12
N ILE A 20 15.93 19.77 -12.71
CA ILE A 20 17.22 19.16 -12.38
C ILE A 20 17.61 18.17 -13.48
N ILE A 21 18.91 17.97 -13.66
CA ILE A 21 19.44 16.97 -14.58
C ILE A 21 19.58 15.62 -13.89
N ASP A 22 19.95 15.63 -12.60
CA ASP A 22 20.11 14.44 -11.77
C ASP A 22 19.70 14.70 -10.32
N LEU A 23 19.29 13.66 -9.61
CA LEU A 23 18.94 13.74 -8.18
C LEU A 23 20.14 14.04 -7.27
N SER A 24 21.37 13.88 -7.78
CA SER A 24 22.62 14.24 -7.08
C SER A 24 23.05 15.69 -7.30
N ASP A 25 22.33 16.46 -8.11
CA ASP A 25 22.64 17.86 -8.37
C ASP A 25 22.76 18.67 -7.07
N PRO A 26 23.68 19.66 -7.01
CA PRO A 26 23.90 20.47 -5.80
C PRO A 26 22.77 21.46 -5.51
N GLN A 27 21.73 21.51 -6.34
CA GLN A 27 20.57 22.36 -6.17
C GLN A 27 19.75 21.96 -4.92
N LYS A 28 19.13 22.94 -4.27
CA LYS A 28 18.28 22.71 -3.09
C LYS A 28 17.13 21.75 -3.41
N GLY A 29 16.48 21.92 -4.57
CA GLY A 29 15.39 21.06 -5.04
C GLY A 29 15.80 19.61 -5.14
N ALA A 30 16.92 19.29 -5.81
CA ALA A 30 17.44 17.94 -5.96
C ALA A 30 17.69 17.26 -4.60
N ARG A 31 18.38 17.95 -3.70
CA ARG A 31 18.68 17.42 -2.34
C ARG A 31 17.44 17.12 -1.51
N VAL A 32 16.44 18.00 -1.57
CA VAL A 32 15.18 17.78 -0.84
C VAL A 32 14.41 16.62 -1.44
N ILE A 33 14.29 16.57 -2.76
CA ILE A 33 13.60 15.48 -3.46
C ILE A 33 14.29 14.14 -3.21
N ASN A 34 15.60 14.06 -3.38
CA ASN A 34 16.35 12.81 -3.16
C ASN A 34 16.13 12.23 -1.77
N ARG A 35 16.03 13.09 -0.75
CA ARG A 35 15.73 12.67 0.64
C ARG A 35 14.30 12.18 0.83
N LEU A 36 13.33 12.74 0.11
CA LEU A 36 11.90 12.50 0.32
C LEU A 36 11.30 11.47 -0.65
N PHE A 37 11.89 11.29 -1.82
CA PHE A 37 11.33 10.49 -2.92
C PHE A 37 10.84 9.11 -2.47
N ASP A 38 11.72 8.33 -1.87
CA ASP A 38 11.39 6.96 -1.45
C ASP A 38 10.36 6.93 -0.32
N LYS A 39 10.42 7.89 0.61
CA LYS A 39 9.46 7.99 1.72
C LYS A 39 8.04 8.33 1.22
N VAL A 40 7.96 9.26 0.28
CA VAL A 40 6.68 9.66 -0.34
C VAL A 40 6.11 8.51 -1.15
N ARG A 41 6.94 7.82 -1.95
CA ARG A 41 6.55 6.63 -2.70
C ARG A 41 5.96 5.56 -1.79
N ASP A 42 6.70 5.14 -0.78
CA ASP A 42 6.29 4.04 0.11
C ASP A 42 4.99 4.39 0.85
N ARG A 43 4.84 5.67 1.24
CA ARG A 43 3.61 6.17 1.87
C ARG A 43 2.42 6.13 0.92
N GLU A 44 2.56 6.61 -0.33
CA GLU A 44 1.48 6.61 -1.30
C GLU A 44 1.10 5.19 -1.76
N LEU A 45 2.07 4.31 -1.95
CA LEU A 45 1.81 2.90 -2.24
C LEU A 45 1.06 2.24 -1.07
N ARG A 46 1.53 2.42 0.16
CA ARG A 46 0.89 1.83 1.35
C ARG A 46 -0.54 2.34 1.58
N ALA A 47 -0.81 3.60 1.25
CA ALA A 47 -2.08 4.25 1.55
C ALA A 47 -3.27 3.66 0.77
N ARG A 48 -3.03 3.13 -0.43
CA ARG A 48 -4.10 2.70 -1.36
C ARG A 48 -3.78 1.39 -2.06
N LYS A 49 -4.83 0.73 -2.58
CA LYS A 49 -4.71 -0.48 -3.41
C LYS A 49 -4.47 -0.04 -4.87
N TRP A 50 -3.22 0.08 -5.28
CA TRP A 50 -2.85 0.31 -6.67
C TRP A 50 -2.70 -1.04 -7.36
N SER A 51 -3.37 -1.26 -8.49
CA SER A 51 -3.39 -2.54 -9.21
C SER A 51 -1.98 -3.05 -9.51
N PHE A 52 -1.10 -2.18 -10.00
CA PHE A 52 0.29 -2.52 -10.34
C PHE A 52 1.17 -2.89 -9.14
N SER A 53 0.80 -2.47 -7.92
CA SER A 53 1.58 -2.74 -6.70
C SER A 53 1.13 -3.99 -5.94
N ILE A 54 0.08 -4.66 -6.41
CA ILE A 54 -0.46 -5.85 -5.74
C ILE A 54 0.32 -7.08 -6.17
N LYS A 55 0.91 -7.78 -5.21
CA LYS A 55 1.58 -9.08 -5.42
C LYS A 55 0.90 -10.19 -4.65
N ARG A 56 1.08 -11.41 -5.15
CA ARG A 56 0.64 -12.65 -4.51
C ARG A 56 1.83 -13.57 -4.31
N VAL A 57 1.89 -14.20 -3.14
CA VAL A 57 2.95 -15.16 -2.79
C VAL A 57 2.38 -16.23 -1.85
N GLN A 58 2.99 -17.40 -1.87
CA GLN A 58 2.76 -18.40 -0.84
C GLN A 58 3.91 -18.35 0.16
N LEU A 59 3.58 -18.10 1.43
CA LEU A 59 4.55 -18.08 2.52
C LEU A 59 4.67 -19.46 3.14
N ALA A 60 5.89 -19.94 3.29
CA ALA A 60 6.15 -21.10 4.11
C ALA A 60 6.06 -20.73 5.60
N PRO A 61 5.57 -21.61 6.47
CA PRO A 61 5.63 -21.37 7.91
C PRO A 61 7.08 -21.30 8.38
N ASP A 62 7.34 -20.41 9.33
CA ASP A 62 8.64 -20.35 9.99
C ASP A 62 8.86 -21.61 10.85
N VAL A 63 10.11 -21.99 11.04
CA VAL A 63 10.49 -23.13 11.91
C VAL A 63 10.13 -22.83 13.36
N ASP A 64 10.35 -21.58 13.79
CA ASP A 64 10.01 -21.15 15.13
C ASP A 64 8.50 -20.85 15.21
N VAL A 65 7.90 -21.25 16.33
CA VAL A 65 6.49 -20.97 16.64
C VAL A 65 6.40 -19.79 17.63
N PRO A 66 5.27 -19.05 17.65
CA PRO A 66 5.05 -18.05 18.67
C PRO A 66 5.10 -18.62 20.08
N VAL A 67 5.61 -17.85 21.03
CA VAL A 67 5.78 -18.28 22.43
C VAL A 67 4.44 -18.65 23.07
N TYR A 68 3.36 -17.97 22.66
CA TYR A 68 1.99 -18.26 23.12
C TYR A 68 0.95 -17.70 22.12
N GLY A 69 -0.28 -18.13 22.27
CA GLY A 69 -1.45 -17.55 21.61
C GLY A 69 -1.73 -18.06 20.20
N TYR A 70 -0.69 -18.37 19.40
CA TYR A 70 -0.81 -18.79 18.00
C TYR A 70 -0.02 -20.07 17.75
N GLY A 71 -0.48 -20.87 16.76
CA GLY A 71 0.13 -22.15 16.43
C GLY A 71 1.24 -22.06 15.38
N SER A 72 1.29 -21.01 14.60
CA SER A 72 2.31 -20.81 13.54
C SER A 72 2.57 -19.34 13.30
N GLN A 73 3.72 -19.06 12.69
CA GLN A 73 4.08 -17.73 12.23
C GLN A 73 4.66 -17.78 10.82
N PHE A 74 4.51 -16.68 10.09
CA PHE A 74 4.95 -16.53 8.72
C PHE A 74 5.65 -15.18 8.56
N THR A 75 6.87 -15.21 8.04
CA THR A 75 7.63 -13.97 7.81
C THR A 75 7.16 -13.27 6.54
N LEU A 76 6.83 -11.97 6.64
CA LEU A 76 6.42 -11.14 5.50
C LEU A 76 7.58 -10.90 4.53
N PRO A 77 7.31 -10.86 3.21
CA PRO A 77 8.30 -10.48 2.20
C PRO A 77 8.94 -9.12 2.50
N THR A 78 10.22 -8.95 2.18
CA THR A 78 10.97 -7.72 2.46
C THR A 78 10.37 -6.48 1.79
N ASP A 79 9.75 -6.67 0.64
CA ASP A 79 9.05 -5.64 -0.12
C ASP A 79 7.60 -5.41 0.31
N CYS A 80 7.10 -6.11 1.32
CA CYS A 80 5.73 -5.96 1.80
C CYS A 80 5.55 -4.64 2.55
N LEU A 81 4.70 -3.75 2.01
CA LEU A 81 4.27 -2.51 2.65
C LEU A 81 2.97 -2.68 3.44
N ARG A 82 2.02 -3.47 2.95
CA ARG A 82 0.74 -3.72 3.62
C ARG A 82 0.13 -5.03 3.16
N VAL A 83 -0.33 -5.83 4.09
CA VAL A 83 -1.10 -7.04 3.82
C VAL A 83 -2.52 -6.65 3.39
N LEU A 84 -3.03 -7.30 2.34
CA LEU A 84 -4.39 -7.11 1.82
C LEU A 84 -5.30 -8.28 2.16
N SER A 85 -4.82 -9.52 1.94
CA SER A 85 -5.57 -10.72 2.28
C SER A 85 -4.65 -11.89 2.58
N ILE A 86 -5.12 -12.80 3.41
CA ILE A 86 -4.55 -14.11 3.71
C ILE A 86 -5.61 -15.17 3.41
N PHE A 87 -5.22 -16.32 2.85
CA PHE A 87 -6.15 -17.40 2.47
C PHE A 87 -7.37 -16.92 1.66
N ASN A 88 -7.21 -15.91 0.79
CA ASN A 88 -8.29 -15.24 0.03
C ASN A 88 -9.31 -14.46 0.87
N PHE A 89 -9.08 -14.27 2.16
CA PHE A 89 -9.89 -13.38 2.99
C PHE A 89 -9.30 -11.97 2.99
N ASP A 90 -10.06 -11.00 2.51
CA ASP A 90 -9.64 -9.61 2.46
C ASP A 90 -9.58 -9.02 3.89
N ILE A 91 -8.44 -8.41 4.19
CA ILE A 91 -8.22 -7.64 5.42
C ILE A 91 -8.69 -6.22 5.14
N GLY A 92 -9.97 -5.97 5.33
CA GLY A 92 -10.57 -4.65 5.20
C GLY A 92 -10.68 -3.91 6.53
N PRO A 93 -10.75 -2.57 6.53
CA PRO A 93 -11.03 -1.81 7.75
C PRO A 93 -12.41 -2.07 8.34
N ASN A 94 -13.30 -2.73 7.60
CA ASN A 94 -14.67 -3.03 7.96
C ASN A 94 -14.95 -4.52 8.19
N MET A 95 -13.92 -5.36 8.28
CA MET A 95 -14.13 -6.67 8.88
C MET A 95 -14.37 -6.43 10.38
N SER A 96 -15.60 -5.96 10.65
CA SER A 96 -16.12 -5.95 12.01
C SER A 96 -16.07 -7.37 12.52
N ASP A 97 -15.63 -7.53 13.74
CA ASP A 97 -15.52 -8.76 14.52
C ASP A 97 -16.82 -9.60 14.60
N TYR A 98 -17.85 -9.16 13.88
CA TYR A 98 -19.21 -9.64 14.05
C TYR A 98 -19.55 -10.91 13.27
N ASN A 99 -18.75 -11.28 12.26
CA ASN A 99 -19.24 -12.30 11.32
C ASN A 99 -18.33 -13.50 11.06
N SER A 100 -17.25 -13.65 11.74
CA SER A 100 -16.46 -14.85 11.55
C SER A 100 -15.77 -15.26 12.83
N GLY A 101 -16.02 -16.48 13.26
CA GLY A 101 -15.16 -17.17 14.21
C GLY A 101 -13.70 -17.27 13.73
N MET A 102 -13.33 -16.52 12.67
CA MET A 102 -12.02 -16.35 12.08
C MET A 102 -11.34 -15.02 12.43
N SER A 103 -12.04 -14.02 12.98
CA SER A 103 -11.45 -12.72 13.29
C SER A 103 -10.34 -12.77 14.36
N GLN A 104 -10.30 -13.86 15.12
CA GLN A 104 -9.28 -14.09 16.15
C GLN A 104 -8.18 -15.09 15.72
N THR A 105 -8.14 -15.50 14.47
CA THR A 105 -7.22 -16.55 14.03
C THR A 105 -5.89 -16.03 13.54
N TYR A 106 -5.72 -14.73 13.36
CA TYR A 106 -4.43 -14.16 12.97
C TYR A 106 -4.22 -12.76 13.57
N VAL A 107 -2.95 -12.41 13.70
CA VAL A 107 -2.50 -11.04 14.01
C VAL A 107 -1.22 -10.74 13.21
N ILE A 108 -1.00 -9.47 12.91
CA ILE A 108 0.23 -9.02 12.27
C ILE A 108 1.06 -8.27 13.30
N GLU A 109 2.18 -8.86 13.69
CA GLU A 109 3.11 -8.29 14.65
C GLU A 109 4.48 -8.11 14.04
N GLY A 110 4.98 -6.87 14.03
CA GLY A 110 6.23 -6.55 13.36
C GLY A 110 6.17 -6.91 11.87
N ARG A 111 7.04 -7.84 11.46
CA ARG A 111 7.09 -8.36 10.09
C ARG A 111 6.61 -9.81 9.99
N LYS A 112 5.77 -10.26 10.91
CA LYS A 112 5.25 -11.61 10.94
C LYS A 112 3.75 -11.63 10.99
N ILE A 113 3.15 -12.65 10.37
CA ILE A 113 1.74 -13.01 10.52
C ILE A 113 1.71 -14.20 11.49
N LEU A 114 1.08 -14.03 12.63
CA LEU A 114 0.81 -15.11 13.58
C LEU A 114 -0.57 -15.67 13.26
N TYR A 115 -0.69 -17.00 13.15
CA TYR A 115 -1.91 -17.64 12.66
C TYR A 115 -2.26 -18.92 13.42
N GLY A 116 -3.56 -19.18 13.51
CA GLY A 116 -4.12 -20.40 14.05
C GLY A 116 -4.04 -20.50 15.58
N ARG A 117 -4.81 -21.42 16.14
CA ARG A 117 -4.72 -21.73 17.57
C ARG A 117 -3.60 -22.76 17.83
N PRO A 118 -2.84 -22.63 18.92
CA PRO A 118 -1.91 -23.66 19.32
C PRO A 118 -2.67 -24.98 19.53
N ILE A 119 -2.17 -26.06 18.94
CA ILE A 119 -2.65 -27.42 19.23
C ILE A 119 -1.74 -27.96 20.32
N PRO A 120 -2.23 -28.15 21.56
CA PRO A 120 -1.40 -28.69 22.64
C PRO A 120 -0.83 -30.05 22.24
N GLY A 121 0.51 -30.15 22.15
CA GLY A 121 1.21 -31.39 21.78
C GLY A 121 1.16 -31.78 20.30
N GLY A 122 0.55 -30.93 19.44
CA GLY A 122 0.50 -31.14 18.00
C GLY A 122 1.62 -30.43 17.24
N PRO A 123 1.97 -30.91 16.02
CA PRO A 123 2.90 -30.20 15.15
C PRO A 123 2.29 -28.86 14.71
N PRO A 124 3.13 -27.82 14.46
CA PRO A 124 2.65 -26.57 13.89
C PRO A 124 2.02 -26.82 12.51
N PRO A 125 1.01 -26.03 12.11
CA PRO A 125 0.46 -26.12 10.76
C PRO A 125 1.55 -25.95 9.71
N SER A 126 1.72 -26.95 8.85
CA SER A 126 2.79 -27.00 7.84
C SER A 126 2.34 -26.48 6.46
N LEU A 127 1.09 -26.04 6.34
CA LEU A 127 0.54 -25.59 5.07
C LEU A 127 1.03 -24.20 4.71
N PRO A 128 1.43 -23.96 3.45
CA PRO A 128 1.80 -22.63 2.98
C PRO A 128 0.60 -21.69 3.04
N MET A 129 0.85 -20.43 3.41
CA MET A 129 -0.15 -19.38 3.52
C MET A 129 -0.19 -18.53 2.24
N PRO A 130 -1.28 -18.54 1.47
CA PRO A 130 -1.47 -17.60 0.37
C PRO A 130 -1.61 -16.18 0.92
N LEU A 131 -0.76 -15.27 0.44
CA LEU A 131 -0.73 -13.87 0.82
C LEU A 131 -0.93 -12.98 -0.39
N ARG A 132 -1.84 -12.00 -0.28
CA ARG A 132 -1.96 -10.86 -1.20
C ARG A 132 -1.56 -9.59 -0.45
N TYR A 133 -0.67 -8.80 -1.02
CA TYR A 133 -0.11 -7.65 -0.34
C TYR A 133 0.25 -6.53 -1.31
N ILE A 134 0.39 -5.31 -0.78
CA ILE A 134 0.97 -4.17 -1.49
C ILE A 134 2.47 -4.26 -1.36
N ALA A 135 3.12 -4.37 -2.51
CA ALA A 135 4.56 -4.41 -2.60
C ALA A 135 5.17 -3.02 -2.80
N LYS A 136 6.37 -2.85 -2.29
CA LYS A 136 7.24 -1.75 -2.65
C LYS A 136 7.72 -1.94 -4.10
N ILE A 137 7.42 -0.99 -4.97
CA ILE A 137 7.86 -1.00 -6.36
C ILE A 137 8.87 0.13 -6.55
N ASP A 138 10.14 -0.21 -6.58
CA ASP A 138 11.25 0.75 -6.74
C ASP A 138 11.42 1.22 -8.18
N ASP A 139 11.09 0.36 -9.14
CA ASP A 139 11.19 0.63 -10.55
C ASP A 139 10.00 1.48 -11.03
N THR A 140 10.26 2.74 -11.31
CA THR A 140 9.24 3.70 -11.77
C THR A 140 8.67 3.38 -13.14
N THR A 141 9.32 2.51 -13.92
CA THR A 141 8.81 2.09 -15.23
C THR A 141 7.59 1.19 -15.15
N GLN A 142 7.38 0.55 -13.98
CA GLN A 142 6.23 -0.29 -13.70
C GLN A 142 5.03 0.49 -13.14
N TRP A 143 5.20 1.80 -12.91
CA TRP A 143 4.15 2.60 -12.32
C TRP A 143 3.07 2.96 -13.35
N ASP A 144 1.84 2.90 -12.91
CA ASP A 144 0.71 3.40 -13.68
C ASP A 144 0.81 4.91 -13.89
N ALA A 145 0.36 5.41 -15.06
CA ALA A 145 0.42 6.81 -15.41
C ALA A 145 -0.35 7.70 -14.42
N SER A 146 -1.51 7.24 -13.96
CA SER A 146 -2.32 7.96 -12.97
C SER A 146 -1.62 8.02 -11.61
N PHE A 147 -0.90 6.96 -11.23
CA PHE A 147 -0.09 6.98 -10.02
C PHE A 147 1.10 7.94 -10.14
N CYS A 148 1.76 8.00 -11.30
CA CYS A 148 2.84 8.95 -11.54
C CYS A 148 2.40 10.40 -11.30
N GLU A 149 1.20 10.77 -11.78
CA GLU A 149 0.64 12.10 -11.56
C GLU A 149 0.34 12.36 -10.08
N VAL A 150 -0.33 11.43 -9.41
CA VAL A 150 -0.62 11.51 -7.97
C VAL A 150 0.67 11.64 -7.17
N PHE A 151 1.68 10.84 -7.51
CA PHE A 151 2.99 10.88 -6.86
C PHE A 151 3.70 12.22 -7.05
N ALA A 152 3.72 12.75 -8.29
CA ALA A 152 4.32 14.05 -8.58
C ALA A 152 3.63 15.19 -7.80
N CYS A 153 2.29 15.19 -7.74
CA CYS A 153 1.53 16.15 -6.92
C CYS A 153 1.86 16.00 -5.43
N ARG A 154 1.94 14.76 -4.93
CA ARG A 154 2.26 14.52 -3.52
C ARG A 154 3.68 14.96 -3.17
N LEU A 155 4.63 14.65 -4.04
CA LEU A 155 6.02 15.09 -3.88
C LEU A 155 6.11 16.62 -3.91
N ALA A 156 5.41 17.27 -4.84
CA ALA A 156 5.31 18.73 -4.92
C ALA A 156 4.77 19.35 -3.61
N MET A 157 3.76 18.77 -2.99
CA MET A 157 3.26 19.23 -1.68
C MET A 157 4.32 19.17 -0.59
N GLU A 158 5.07 18.05 -0.51
CA GLU A 158 6.09 17.85 0.53
C GLU A 158 7.28 18.80 0.37
N ILE A 159 7.57 19.23 -0.88
CA ILE A 159 8.69 20.15 -1.15
C ILE A 159 8.25 21.60 -1.17
N ALA A 160 6.97 21.90 -1.37
CA ALA A 160 6.46 23.27 -1.54
C ALA A 160 6.87 24.17 -0.38
N GLU A 161 6.64 23.76 0.86
CA GLU A 161 6.98 24.56 2.03
C GLU A 161 8.49 24.83 2.14
N SER A 162 9.32 23.77 1.96
CA SER A 162 10.76 23.85 2.13
C SER A 162 11.47 24.63 1.02
N ILE A 163 10.88 24.70 -0.18
CA ILE A 163 11.49 25.33 -1.34
C ILE A 163 10.93 26.74 -1.56
N THR A 164 9.60 26.89 -1.57
CA THR A 164 8.94 28.13 -2.00
C THR A 164 8.56 29.05 -0.86
N GLN A 165 8.38 28.51 0.35
CA GLN A 165 7.88 29.27 1.53
C GLN A 165 6.58 30.03 1.23
N SER A 166 5.72 29.49 0.37
CA SER A 166 4.50 30.13 -0.12
C SER A 166 3.26 29.26 0.14
N ASP A 167 2.38 29.72 1.03
CA ASP A 167 1.13 29.03 1.36
C ASP A 167 0.21 28.90 0.16
N SER A 168 0.17 29.93 -0.71
CA SER A 168 -0.68 29.90 -1.90
C SER A 168 -0.24 28.82 -2.90
N LYS A 169 1.06 28.62 -3.09
CA LYS A 169 1.58 27.52 -3.91
C LYS A 169 1.26 26.17 -3.29
N PHE A 170 1.42 26.03 -1.97
CA PHE A 170 1.05 24.81 -1.25
C PHE A 170 -0.43 24.47 -1.44
N GLN A 171 -1.34 25.43 -1.23
CA GLN A 171 -2.78 25.21 -1.40
C GLN A 171 -3.14 24.81 -2.84
N LYS A 172 -2.53 25.46 -3.84
CA LYS A 172 -2.72 25.12 -5.26
C LYS A 172 -2.32 23.66 -5.53
N VAL A 173 -1.14 23.25 -5.09
CA VAL A 173 -0.64 21.89 -5.30
C VAL A 173 -1.47 20.87 -4.51
N ALA A 174 -1.94 21.23 -3.32
CA ALA A 174 -2.84 20.39 -2.53
C ALA A 174 -4.17 20.12 -3.25
N ALA A 175 -4.76 21.16 -3.88
CA ALA A 175 -5.95 20.98 -4.71
C ALA A 175 -5.68 20.06 -5.91
N GLN A 176 -4.57 20.27 -6.63
CA GLN A 176 -4.17 19.41 -7.74
C GLN A 176 -3.96 17.94 -7.31
N TYR A 177 -3.41 17.72 -6.13
CA TYR A 177 -3.28 16.37 -5.57
C TYR A 177 -4.64 15.70 -5.35
N GLN A 178 -5.62 16.42 -4.81
CA GLN A 178 -6.95 15.86 -4.59
C GLN A 178 -7.66 15.51 -5.91
N ASP A 179 -7.53 16.37 -6.92
CA ASP A 179 -8.10 16.15 -8.25
C ASP A 179 -7.46 14.94 -8.94
N ALA A 180 -6.13 14.89 -8.98
CA ALA A 180 -5.37 13.77 -9.54
C ALA A 180 -5.71 12.46 -8.83
N LEU A 181 -5.80 12.50 -7.50
CA LEU A 181 -6.18 11.35 -6.69
C LEU A 181 -7.59 10.86 -6.98
N GLY A 182 -8.54 11.79 -7.15
CA GLY A 182 -9.93 11.47 -7.52
C GLY A 182 -10.01 10.79 -8.89
N ALA A 183 -9.26 11.31 -9.87
CA ALA A 183 -9.18 10.71 -11.20
C ALA A 183 -8.53 9.32 -11.18
N ALA A 184 -7.39 9.19 -10.49
CA ALA A 184 -6.66 7.94 -10.38
C ALA A 184 -7.48 6.85 -9.66
N LYS A 185 -8.25 7.20 -8.62
CA LYS A 185 -9.15 6.25 -7.95
C LYS A 185 -10.20 5.70 -8.88
N ARG A 186 -10.80 6.56 -9.73
CA ARG A 186 -11.80 6.12 -10.73
C ARG A 186 -11.18 5.18 -11.76
N ALA A 187 -10.02 5.52 -12.30
CA ALA A 187 -9.31 4.68 -13.26
C ALA A 187 -8.96 3.31 -12.66
N ASN A 188 -8.36 3.29 -11.48
CA ASN A 188 -7.97 2.06 -10.80
C ASN A 188 -9.19 1.19 -10.39
N ALA A 189 -10.34 1.81 -10.10
CA ALA A 189 -11.56 1.08 -9.78
C ALA A 189 -12.16 0.35 -11.00
N LEU A 190 -11.93 0.84 -12.21
CA LEU A 190 -12.35 0.16 -13.45
C LEU A 190 -11.52 -1.10 -13.73
N GLU A 191 -10.27 -1.13 -13.28
CA GLU A 191 -9.37 -2.28 -13.44
C GLU A 191 -9.58 -3.36 -12.38
N LEU A 192 -10.05 -2.96 -11.19
CA LEU A 192 -10.32 -3.90 -10.10
C LEU A 192 -11.79 -4.31 -10.15
N PRO A 193 -12.10 -5.61 -10.27
CA PRO A 193 -13.48 -6.05 -10.13
C PRO A 193 -14.01 -5.57 -8.78
N SER A 194 -15.26 -5.11 -8.77
CA SER A 194 -15.98 -4.81 -7.55
C SER A 194 -15.87 -6.03 -6.62
N ASP A 195 -15.30 -5.85 -5.43
CA ASP A 195 -15.42 -6.84 -4.38
C ASP A 195 -16.92 -6.98 -4.10
N THR A 196 -17.56 -7.97 -4.71
CA THR A 196 -18.94 -8.30 -4.40
C THR A 196 -18.95 -8.72 -2.94
N ILE A 197 -19.45 -7.84 -2.11
CA ILE A 197 -19.87 -8.22 -0.76
C ILE A 197 -20.99 -9.21 -1.01
N ALA A 198 -20.68 -10.49 -0.87
CA ALA A 198 -21.69 -11.53 -0.82
C ALA A 198 -22.43 -11.36 0.52
N ASP A 199 -23.30 -10.36 0.57
CA ASP A 199 -24.20 -10.15 1.71
C ASP A 199 -25.50 -10.92 1.48
N ASP A 200 -25.34 -12.21 1.26
CA ASP A 200 -26.47 -13.14 1.13
C ASP A 200 -26.91 -13.69 2.49
N THR A 201 -26.21 -13.39 3.59
CA THR A 201 -26.54 -13.88 4.94
C THR A 201 -27.94 -13.44 5.36
N TRP A 202 -28.39 -12.28 4.91
CA TRP A 202 -29.74 -11.78 5.22
C TRP A 202 -30.83 -12.48 4.41
N VAL A 203 -30.54 -12.82 3.16
CA VAL A 203 -31.46 -13.58 2.29
C VAL A 203 -31.57 -15.02 2.77
N PHE A 204 -30.48 -15.68 3.12
CA PHE A 204 -30.46 -17.04 3.66
C PHE A 204 -31.08 -17.13 5.05
N GLY A 205 -31.02 -16.09 5.87
CA GLY A 205 -31.72 -16.02 7.16
C GLY A 205 -33.25 -16.04 7.02
N ARG A 206 -33.81 -15.48 5.93
CA ARG A 206 -35.25 -15.49 5.64
C ARG A 206 -35.74 -16.80 5.01
N LEU A 207 -34.88 -17.55 4.34
CA LEU A 207 -35.26 -18.82 3.70
C LEU A 207 -35.20 -20.00 4.65
N ARG A 208 -34.67 -19.83 5.86
CA ARG A 208 -34.57 -20.86 6.91
C ARG A 208 -35.50 -20.61 8.11
N GLY A 209 -36.40 -19.62 8.06
CA GLY A 209 -37.42 -19.35 9.06
C GLY A 209 -38.76 -19.97 8.69
#